data_816279eee13dde16f1d62b6d0fdf926a
#
_entry.id   816279eee13dde16f1d62b6d0fdf926a
#
_cell.length_a   1.000
_cell.length_b   1.000
_cell.length_c   1.000
_cell.angle_alpha   90.00
_cell.angle_beta   90.00
_cell.angle_gamma   90.00
#
_symmetry.space_group_name_H-M   'P 1'
#
loop_
_entity.id
_entity.type
_entity.pdbx_description
1 polymer ?
#
loop_
_entity_poly.entity_id
_entity_poly.type
_entity_poly.pdbx_seq_one_letter_code
_entity_poly.pdbx_strand_id
1 'polypeptide(L)'
;MGFKNHHRLGDVNHMYHPAPENTLDSLVHGMELFDAIEFDVRLTKDNHGIIHHDRKVSIDPNVRQGKSPYVEDWELDELLELGFCSLEMLLEHPRIQQAVQEEGKVMVVESKRPSYKVRRSGGWFAKNKHDAHMGATMKCAEALLDQYEIPQQSTVHYAFHKSMNDATKVGGIQRNWSTLLPTIRPFAGRKTHRVLAFPEFLTTSFARLMRKHQRNASPMMPCAIEYLASPTNRIPLGQTVGLRGKSLQRLTKIRQGFPVYLWPVSANIEHDVLNAGLSVLTDSSDPSMTWLPSGHVRWTQPATLPLDETQYMRLKNATKEDHLSVLKSLKNEVTPWMECDVSRKRELLTYWRQKWQWKDSVDDLLAFEERNGSMPWQIVRMIGHRGAGKTKRPVL
;
A
#
# COMPACT_ATOMS: atom_id res chain seq x y z
N MET A 1 16.73 12.39 21.93
CA MET A 1 17.29 13.49 21.12
C MET A 1 16.20 14.03 20.24
N GLY A 2 15.75 15.27 20.46
CA GLY A 2 14.61 15.85 19.74
C GLY A 2 14.97 16.18 18.29
N PHE A 3 14.17 15.69 17.35
CA PHE A 3 14.28 16.05 15.94
C PHE A 3 13.94 17.51 15.74
N LYS A 4 14.91 18.31 15.24
CA LYS A 4 14.68 19.70 14.87
C LYS A 4 13.82 19.75 13.60
N ASN A 5 12.59 20.24 13.74
CA ASN A 5 11.72 20.57 12.62
C ASN A 5 12.35 21.67 11.76
N HIS A 6 12.86 21.34 10.60
CA HIS A 6 13.19 22.32 9.57
C HIS A 6 11.94 22.58 8.70
N HIS A 7 11.13 23.54 9.16
CA HIS A 7 10.05 24.11 8.34
C HIS A 7 10.65 24.90 7.17
N ARG A 8 10.55 24.39 5.95
CA ARG A 8 10.62 25.24 4.75
C ARG A 8 9.20 25.63 4.37
N LEU A 9 8.87 26.90 4.57
CA LEU A 9 7.65 27.53 4.06
C LEU A 9 7.57 27.29 2.54
N GLY A 10 6.56 26.56 2.09
CA GLY A 10 6.29 26.28 0.66
C GLY A 10 6.25 24.82 0.24
N ASP A 11 6.71 23.87 1.06
CA ASP A 11 6.62 22.43 0.76
C ASP A 11 5.34 21.88 1.39
N VAL A 12 4.38 21.50 0.55
CA VAL A 12 3.05 20.96 0.97
C VAL A 12 3.18 19.57 1.60
N ASN A 13 4.38 19.02 1.61
CA ASN A 13 4.77 17.78 2.27
C ASN A 13 5.43 18.08 3.62
N HIS A 14 4.66 18.66 4.57
CA HIS A 14 5.05 18.58 5.97
C HIS A 14 4.95 17.10 6.38
N MET A 15 6.04 16.38 6.21
CA MET A 15 6.08 14.99 6.59
C MET A 15 6.34 14.89 8.08
N TYR A 16 5.25 14.79 8.84
CA TYR A 16 5.30 14.30 10.20
C TYR A 16 5.65 12.82 10.14
N HIS A 17 6.72 12.45 10.81
CA HIS A 17 7.12 11.05 10.94
C HIS A 17 7.40 10.78 12.41
N PRO A 18 6.57 9.95 13.06
CA PRO A 18 6.80 9.56 14.45
C PRO A 18 8.06 8.69 14.59
N ALA A 19 8.40 7.96 13.55
CA ALA A 19 9.55 7.09 13.46
C ALA A 19 10.05 6.97 12.00
N PRO A 20 11.29 6.51 11.76
CA PRO A 20 11.79 6.21 10.42
C PRO A 20 10.94 5.17 9.69
N GLU A 21 10.85 5.27 8.36
CA GLU A 21 10.12 4.32 7.51
C GLU A 21 10.58 2.87 7.72
N ASN A 22 9.67 1.91 7.65
CA ASN A 22 9.97 0.47 7.80
C ASN A 22 10.58 0.07 9.17
N THR A 23 10.41 0.87 10.21
CA THR A 23 10.67 0.48 11.59
C THR A 23 9.41 -0.04 12.26
N LEU A 24 9.54 -0.81 13.33
CA LEU A 24 8.40 -1.33 14.09
C LEU A 24 7.47 -0.19 14.54
N ASP A 25 8.02 0.87 15.12
CA ASP A 25 7.26 2.03 15.60
C ASP A 25 6.49 2.72 14.47
N SER A 26 7.10 2.86 13.28
CA SER A 26 6.44 3.43 12.11
C SER A 26 5.28 2.56 11.63
N LEU A 27 5.46 1.24 11.62
CA LEU A 27 4.45 0.28 11.17
C LEU A 27 3.28 0.19 12.15
N VAL A 28 3.56 0.15 13.44
CA VAL A 28 2.53 0.17 14.50
C VAL A 28 1.73 1.47 14.43
N HIS A 29 2.39 2.63 14.34
CA HIS A 29 1.70 3.92 14.21
C HIS A 29 0.84 4.01 12.95
N GLY A 30 1.36 3.53 11.80
CA GLY A 30 0.60 3.46 10.56
C GLY A 30 -0.64 2.57 10.69
N MET A 31 -0.50 1.43 11.38
CA MET A 31 -1.61 0.51 11.63
C MET A 31 -2.67 1.10 12.56
N GLU A 32 -2.30 1.97 13.48
CA GLU A 32 -3.27 2.71 14.31
C GLU A 32 -4.04 3.76 13.51
N LEU A 33 -3.34 4.48 12.64
CA LEU A 33 -3.89 5.63 11.93
C LEU A 33 -4.72 5.27 10.70
N PHE A 34 -4.40 4.17 10.00
CA PHE A 34 -4.97 3.80 8.70
C PHE A 34 -5.68 2.45 8.73
N ASP A 35 -6.38 2.11 7.63
CA ASP A 35 -7.00 0.80 7.40
C ASP A 35 -6.00 -0.29 7.07
N ALA A 36 -4.80 0.09 6.68
CA ALA A 36 -3.76 -0.83 6.24
C ALA A 36 -2.37 -0.20 6.34
N ILE A 37 -1.35 -1.05 6.34
CA ILE A 37 0.05 -0.64 6.14
C ILE A 37 0.65 -1.34 4.93
N GLU A 38 1.58 -0.66 4.30
CA GLU A 38 2.49 -1.24 3.32
C GLU A 38 3.91 -1.21 3.87
N PHE A 39 4.69 -2.24 3.59
CA PHE A 39 6.10 -2.32 3.97
C PHE A 39 6.91 -3.20 3.04
N ASP A 40 8.22 -3.01 3.10
CA ASP A 40 9.18 -3.60 2.18
C ASP A 40 9.93 -4.78 2.82
N VAL A 41 9.87 -5.97 2.22
CA VAL A 41 10.56 -7.16 2.73
C VAL A 41 11.70 -7.57 1.83
N ARG A 42 12.88 -7.85 2.43
CA ARG A 42 14.05 -8.47 1.81
C ARG A 42 14.41 -9.76 2.52
N LEU A 43 15.14 -10.65 1.83
CA LEU A 43 15.74 -11.81 2.46
C LEU A 43 17.16 -11.49 2.90
N THR A 44 17.50 -11.90 4.11
CA THR A 44 18.86 -11.96 4.64
C THR A 44 19.67 -13.10 3.99
N LYS A 45 20.95 -13.18 4.30
CA LYS A 45 21.83 -14.25 3.80
C LYS A 45 21.37 -15.64 4.24
N ASP A 46 20.88 -15.75 5.46
CA ASP A 46 20.33 -16.95 6.12
C ASP A 46 18.82 -17.17 5.89
N ASN A 47 18.22 -16.44 4.92
CA ASN A 47 16.84 -16.56 4.45
C ASN A 47 15.74 -16.13 5.42
N HIS A 48 16.00 -15.21 6.30
CA HIS A 48 14.98 -14.56 7.11
C HIS A 48 14.42 -13.30 6.44
N GLY A 49 13.19 -12.93 6.79
CA GLY A 49 12.55 -11.71 6.32
C GLY A 49 12.98 -10.49 7.14
N ILE A 50 13.61 -9.52 6.51
CA ILE A 50 13.96 -8.23 7.11
C ILE A 50 13.17 -7.11 6.45
N ILE A 51 12.66 -6.17 7.24
CA ILE A 51 11.86 -5.05 6.74
C ILE A 51 12.80 -3.89 6.39
N HIS A 52 13.04 -3.70 5.09
CA HIS A 52 13.93 -2.66 4.61
C HIS A 52 13.73 -2.36 3.12
N HIS A 53 13.63 -1.07 2.77
CA HIS A 53 13.42 -0.67 1.37
C HIS A 53 14.69 -0.77 0.53
N ASP A 54 15.80 -0.20 1.01
CA ASP A 54 16.98 -0.03 0.19
C ASP A 54 17.75 -1.35 0.00
N ARG A 55 18.54 -1.42 -1.08
CA ARG A 55 19.37 -2.59 -1.34
C ARG A 55 20.59 -2.66 -0.42
N LYS A 56 20.95 -1.52 0.15
CA LYS A 56 22.16 -1.36 0.96
C LYS A 56 21.79 -1.11 2.40
N VAL A 57 22.58 -1.69 3.27
CA VAL A 57 22.68 -1.31 4.67
C VAL A 57 23.44 0.02 4.72
N SER A 58 22.74 1.10 5.12
CA SER A 58 23.30 2.47 5.15
C SER A 58 23.90 2.78 6.51
N ILE A 59 25.03 2.18 6.83
CA ILE A 59 25.79 2.38 8.07
C ILE A 59 27.16 2.96 7.76
N ASP A 60 27.81 3.52 8.79
CA ASP A 60 29.19 4.01 8.69
C ASP A 60 30.11 2.90 8.16
N PRO A 61 30.96 3.19 7.15
CA PRO A 61 31.93 2.22 6.62
C PRO A 61 32.81 1.58 7.69
N ASN A 62 33.14 2.31 8.77
CA ASN A 62 33.94 1.79 9.89
C ASN A 62 33.18 0.75 10.69
N VAL A 63 31.87 0.95 10.93
CA VAL A 63 30.99 -0.02 11.59
C VAL A 63 30.80 -1.25 10.70
N ARG A 64 30.76 -1.07 9.38
CA ARG A 64 30.61 -2.15 8.41
C ARG A 64 31.82 -3.11 8.38
N GLN A 65 33.00 -2.69 8.79
CA GLN A 65 34.21 -3.53 8.89
C GLN A 65 34.54 -4.32 7.62
N GLY A 66 34.39 -3.70 6.44
CA GLY A 66 34.67 -4.34 5.16
C GLY A 66 33.61 -5.32 4.65
N LYS A 67 32.52 -5.59 5.40
CA LYS A 67 31.39 -6.40 4.91
C LYS A 67 30.72 -5.79 3.68
N SER A 68 30.01 -6.62 2.92
CA SER A 68 29.20 -6.19 1.79
C SER A 68 28.20 -5.10 2.20
N PRO A 69 27.96 -4.09 1.37
CA PRO A 69 26.93 -3.11 1.66
C PRO A 69 25.49 -3.62 1.42
N TYR A 70 25.29 -4.81 0.89
CA TYR A 70 23.98 -5.31 0.47
C TYR A 70 23.31 -6.14 1.55
N VAL A 71 22.01 -5.92 1.79
CA VAL A 71 21.21 -6.60 2.81
C VAL A 71 21.29 -8.12 2.65
N GLU A 72 21.23 -8.62 1.43
CA GLU A 72 21.21 -10.05 1.13
C GLU A 72 22.55 -10.78 1.43
N ASP A 73 23.58 -10.06 1.84
CA ASP A 73 24.89 -10.61 2.26
C ASP A 73 25.08 -10.59 3.79
N TRP A 74 24.06 -10.14 4.55
CA TRP A 74 24.06 -10.09 6.03
C TRP A 74 23.14 -11.16 6.61
N GLU A 75 23.52 -11.70 7.75
CA GLU A 75 22.67 -12.59 8.54
C GLU A 75 21.67 -11.79 9.37
N LEU A 76 20.57 -12.41 9.80
CA LEU A 76 19.50 -11.71 10.52
C LEU A 76 20.02 -11.02 11.77
N ASP A 77 20.73 -11.76 12.63
CA ASP A 77 21.22 -11.26 13.92
C ASP A 77 22.09 -10.01 13.76
N GLU A 78 22.93 -9.99 12.73
CA GLU A 78 23.79 -8.84 12.42
C GLU A 78 22.97 -7.58 12.07
N LEU A 79 21.83 -7.75 11.40
CA LEU A 79 20.94 -6.65 11.07
C LEU A 79 20.10 -6.20 12.27
N LEU A 80 19.69 -7.14 13.13
CA LEU A 80 18.98 -6.82 14.37
C LEU A 80 19.86 -6.01 15.34
N GLU A 81 21.14 -6.36 15.47
CA GLU A 81 22.12 -5.58 16.25
C GLU A 81 22.27 -4.14 15.73
N LEU A 82 22.03 -3.90 14.44
CA LEU A 82 22.03 -2.57 13.84
C LEU A 82 20.69 -1.83 13.97
N GLY A 83 19.69 -2.43 14.63
CA GLY A 83 18.37 -1.83 14.85
C GLY A 83 17.37 -1.98 13.71
N PHE A 84 17.60 -2.92 12.78
CA PHE A 84 16.61 -3.25 11.75
C PHE A 84 15.44 -4.04 12.35
N CYS A 85 14.26 -3.92 11.75
CA CYS A 85 13.08 -4.68 12.13
C CYS A 85 12.97 -5.94 11.28
N SER A 86 12.85 -7.11 11.90
CA SER A 86 12.50 -8.33 11.17
C SER A 86 11.00 -8.39 10.89
N LEU A 87 10.61 -9.22 9.92
CA LEU A 87 9.19 -9.50 9.67
C LEU A 87 8.54 -10.20 10.87
N GLU A 88 9.29 -11.06 11.53
CA GLU A 88 8.83 -11.77 12.73
C GLU A 88 8.51 -10.79 13.88
N MET A 89 9.41 -9.85 14.19
CA MET A 89 9.17 -8.81 15.20
C MET A 89 7.89 -8.01 14.92
N LEU A 90 7.60 -7.73 13.65
CA LEU A 90 6.34 -7.06 13.28
C LEU A 90 5.14 -7.93 13.60
N LEU A 91 5.18 -9.21 13.21
CA LEU A 91 4.05 -10.13 13.36
C LEU A 91 3.83 -10.58 14.80
N GLU A 92 4.87 -10.57 15.64
CA GLU A 92 4.78 -10.81 17.10
C GLU A 92 4.09 -9.65 17.84
N HIS A 93 4.09 -8.45 17.27
CA HIS A 93 3.60 -7.26 17.96
C HIS A 93 2.09 -7.34 18.21
N PRO A 94 1.59 -7.30 19.48
CA PRO A 94 0.17 -7.51 19.79
C PRO A 94 -0.77 -6.57 19.06
N ARG A 95 -0.37 -5.29 18.88
CA ARG A 95 -1.20 -4.30 18.17
C ARG A 95 -1.37 -4.64 16.69
N ILE A 96 -0.35 -5.24 16.06
CA ILE A 96 -0.42 -5.68 14.66
C ILE A 96 -1.36 -6.89 14.54
N GLN A 97 -1.22 -7.86 15.41
CA GLN A 97 -2.10 -9.03 15.44
C GLN A 97 -3.56 -8.62 15.64
N GLN A 98 -3.85 -7.83 16.67
CA GLN A 98 -5.19 -7.29 16.92
C GLN A 98 -5.77 -6.57 15.71
N ALA A 99 -5.00 -5.67 15.10
CA ALA A 99 -5.45 -4.89 13.95
C ALA A 99 -5.88 -5.76 12.76
N VAL A 100 -5.11 -6.82 12.48
CA VAL A 100 -5.33 -7.66 11.30
C VAL A 100 -6.33 -8.77 11.56
N GLN A 101 -6.33 -9.36 12.76
CA GLN A 101 -7.21 -10.47 13.11
C GLN A 101 -8.61 -9.99 13.55
N GLU A 102 -8.69 -8.88 14.30
CA GLU A 102 -9.95 -8.44 14.92
C GLU A 102 -10.54 -7.19 14.27
N GLU A 103 -9.72 -6.22 13.79
CA GLU A 103 -10.21 -4.97 13.22
C GLU A 103 -10.37 -5.01 11.68
N GLY A 104 -9.99 -6.11 11.03
CA GLY A 104 -10.10 -6.29 9.58
C GLY A 104 -9.12 -5.44 8.76
N LYS A 105 -8.03 -4.97 9.38
CA LYS A 105 -6.98 -4.22 8.68
C LYS A 105 -6.13 -5.11 7.80
N VAL A 106 -5.43 -4.50 6.84
CA VAL A 106 -4.71 -5.22 5.77
C VAL A 106 -3.22 -4.90 5.82
N MET A 107 -2.40 -5.91 5.53
CA MET A 107 -0.97 -5.76 5.28
C MET A 107 -0.64 -5.94 3.80
N VAL A 108 0.07 -4.99 3.25
CA VAL A 108 0.54 -5.00 1.86
C VAL A 108 2.05 -5.19 1.85
N VAL A 109 2.50 -6.38 1.45
CA VAL A 109 3.89 -6.82 1.59
C VAL A 109 4.63 -6.64 0.25
N GLU A 110 5.51 -5.62 0.15
CA GLU A 110 6.36 -5.46 -1.04
C GLU A 110 7.62 -6.32 -0.95
N SER A 111 7.64 -7.42 -1.71
CA SER A 111 8.84 -8.24 -1.86
C SER A 111 9.87 -7.54 -2.74
N LYS A 112 11.07 -7.29 -2.19
CA LYS A 112 12.13 -6.57 -2.90
C LYS A 112 13.00 -7.49 -3.74
N ARG A 113 13.28 -7.07 -4.97
CA ARG A 113 14.25 -7.75 -5.82
C ARG A 113 15.66 -7.68 -5.21
N PRO A 114 16.47 -8.75 -5.33
CA PRO A 114 17.85 -8.74 -4.83
C PRO A 114 18.68 -7.68 -5.57
N SER A 115 19.74 -7.21 -4.93
CA SER A 115 20.74 -6.42 -5.65
C SER A 115 21.38 -7.29 -6.73
N TYR A 116 21.51 -6.78 -7.96
CA TYR A 116 22.20 -7.48 -9.05
C TYR A 116 23.70 -7.72 -8.77
N LYS A 117 24.25 -7.07 -7.75
CA LYS A 117 25.66 -7.19 -7.33
C LYS A 117 25.90 -8.31 -6.33
N VAL A 118 24.87 -8.86 -5.72
CA VAL A 118 25.01 -9.99 -4.79
C VAL A 118 25.09 -11.31 -5.57
N ARG A 119 25.89 -12.26 -5.08
CA ARG A 119 26.09 -13.57 -5.73
C ARG A 119 24.77 -14.31 -5.95
N ARG A 120 23.86 -14.22 -5.00
CA ARG A 120 22.52 -14.83 -5.03
C ARG A 120 21.69 -14.40 -6.25
N SER A 121 21.84 -13.15 -6.70
CA SER A 121 21.04 -12.62 -7.82
C SER A 121 21.46 -13.17 -9.18
N GLY A 122 22.71 -13.59 -9.34
CA GLY A 122 23.29 -14.00 -10.63
C GLY A 122 23.41 -12.88 -11.66
N GLY A 123 23.29 -11.60 -11.23
CA GLY A 123 23.42 -10.43 -12.09
C GLY A 123 22.11 -9.95 -12.72
N TRP A 124 22.21 -9.05 -13.69
CA TRP A 124 21.05 -8.36 -14.31
C TRP A 124 20.10 -9.26 -15.09
N PHE A 125 20.64 -10.28 -15.77
CA PHE A 125 19.89 -11.09 -16.75
C PHE A 125 19.49 -12.48 -16.23
N ALA A 126 19.79 -12.80 -14.98
CA ALA A 126 19.52 -14.10 -14.39
C ALA A 126 18.04 -14.22 -13.92
N LYS A 127 17.09 -14.21 -14.88
CA LYS A 127 15.65 -14.25 -14.61
C LYS A 127 15.29 -15.36 -13.62
N ASN A 128 15.73 -16.57 -13.85
CA ASN A 128 15.39 -17.72 -13.00
C ASN A 128 15.88 -17.54 -11.54
N LYS A 129 17.05 -16.94 -11.34
CA LYS A 129 17.55 -16.63 -9.98
C LYS A 129 16.74 -15.51 -9.31
N HIS A 130 16.33 -14.51 -10.10
CA HIS A 130 15.44 -13.46 -9.60
C HIS A 130 14.06 -14.02 -9.22
N ASP A 131 13.47 -14.87 -10.07
CA ASP A 131 12.19 -15.52 -9.79
C ASP A 131 12.30 -16.42 -8.54
N ALA A 132 13.38 -17.20 -8.42
CA ALA A 132 13.65 -18.02 -7.25
C ALA A 132 13.81 -17.19 -5.95
N HIS A 133 14.57 -16.07 -6.02
CA HIS A 133 14.71 -15.18 -4.86
C HIS A 133 13.39 -14.54 -4.46
N MET A 134 12.60 -14.06 -5.42
CA MET A 134 11.28 -13.48 -5.16
C MET A 134 10.33 -14.52 -4.57
N GLY A 135 10.34 -15.74 -5.12
CA GLY A 135 9.57 -16.85 -4.58
C GLY A 135 9.98 -17.22 -3.15
N ALA A 136 11.28 -17.26 -2.87
CA ALA A 136 11.80 -17.52 -1.52
C ALA A 136 11.43 -16.40 -0.53
N THR A 137 11.48 -15.12 -0.96
CA THR A 137 11.07 -13.97 -0.11
C THR A 137 9.59 -14.08 0.26
N MET A 138 8.71 -14.34 -0.72
CA MET A 138 7.29 -14.50 -0.47
C MET A 138 6.98 -15.73 0.39
N LYS A 139 7.67 -16.86 0.14
CA LYS A 139 7.49 -18.07 0.93
C LYS A 139 7.90 -17.90 2.40
N CYS A 140 9.02 -17.20 2.64
CA CYS A 140 9.44 -16.83 4.00
C CYS A 140 8.36 -15.99 4.70
N ALA A 141 7.83 -14.97 3.99
CA ALA A 141 6.78 -14.13 4.55
C ALA A 141 5.48 -14.93 4.79
N GLU A 142 5.08 -15.80 3.86
CA GLU A 142 3.88 -16.62 3.96
C GLU A 142 3.96 -17.59 5.16
N ALA A 143 5.12 -18.22 5.36
CA ALA A 143 5.34 -19.12 6.50
C ALA A 143 5.17 -18.41 7.86
N LEU A 144 5.70 -17.20 7.99
CA LEU A 144 5.51 -16.38 9.18
C LEU A 144 4.06 -15.89 9.34
N LEU A 145 3.43 -15.45 8.26
CA LEU A 145 2.01 -15.04 8.27
C LEU A 145 1.09 -16.20 8.71
N ASP A 146 1.40 -17.43 8.31
CA ASP A 146 0.65 -18.62 8.72
C ASP A 146 0.96 -19.00 10.18
N GLN A 147 2.21 -18.90 10.60
CA GLN A 147 2.63 -19.13 12.00
C GLN A 147 1.89 -18.22 12.99
N TYR A 148 1.68 -16.95 12.61
CA TYR A 148 0.97 -15.97 13.42
C TYR A 148 -0.53 -15.87 13.11
N GLU A 149 -1.09 -16.87 12.42
CA GLU A 149 -2.52 -17.01 12.12
C GLU A 149 -3.14 -15.77 11.43
N ILE A 150 -2.33 -15.05 10.64
CA ILE A 150 -2.81 -13.88 9.91
C ILE A 150 -3.78 -14.32 8.80
N PRO A 151 -5.02 -13.78 8.74
CA PRO A 151 -6.01 -14.19 7.75
C PRO A 151 -5.49 -14.03 6.32
N GLN A 152 -5.74 -15.02 5.48
CA GLN A 152 -5.22 -15.07 4.11
C GLN A 152 -5.66 -13.85 3.27
N GLN A 153 -6.90 -13.40 3.45
CA GLN A 153 -7.46 -12.26 2.71
C GLN A 153 -7.12 -10.90 3.32
N SER A 154 -6.42 -10.86 4.45
CA SER A 154 -5.91 -9.63 5.06
C SER A 154 -4.49 -9.29 4.59
N THR A 155 -3.95 -10.04 3.63
CA THR A 155 -2.60 -9.81 3.10
C THR A 155 -2.55 -9.90 1.59
N VAL A 156 -1.66 -9.13 0.98
CA VAL A 156 -1.33 -9.22 -0.44
C VAL A 156 0.17 -9.00 -0.65
N HIS A 157 0.82 -9.93 -1.35
CA HIS A 157 2.19 -9.76 -1.82
C HIS A 157 2.21 -8.97 -3.11
N TYR A 158 3.11 -8.01 -3.24
CA TYR A 158 3.38 -7.38 -4.53
C TYR A 158 4.86 -7.06 -4.74
N ALA A 159 5.26 -6.80 -5.96
CA ALA A 159 6.62 -6.40 -6.29
C ALA A 159 6.73 -5.72 -7.65
N PHE A 160 7.77 -4.91 -7.81
CA PHE A 160 8.26 -4.44 -9.12
C PHE A 160 9.02 -5.55 -9.84
N HIS A 161 8.37 -6.70 -10.03
CA HIS A 161 8.96 -7.85 -10.68
C HIS A 161 8.09 -8.30 -11.86
N LYS A 162 8.66 -8.27 -13.08
CA LYS A 162 7.89 -8.49 -14.32
C LYS A 162 7.29 -9.89 -14.40
N SER A 163 7.99 -10.89 -13.87
CA SER A 163 7.59 -12.31 -13.85
C SER A 163 7.05 -12.77 -12.50
N MET A 164 6.23 -11.95 -11.82
CA MET A 164 5.61 -12.33 -10.54
C MET A 164 4.91 -13.69 -10.59
N ASN A 165 4.17 -13.97 -11.68
CA ASN A 165 3.49 -15.26 -11.84
C ASN A 165 4.48 -16.45 -11.84
N ASP A 166 5.69 -16.30 -12.40
CA ASP A 166 6.69 -17.36 -12.37
C ASP A 166 7.31 -17.47 -10.96
N ALA A 167 7.59 -16.34 -10.33
CA ALA A 167 8.12 -16.29 -8.96
C ALA A 167 7.15 -16.94 -7.95
N THR A 168 5.85 -16.67 -8.05
CA THR A 168 4.86 -17.26 -7.15
C THR A 168 4.74 -18.78 -7.36
N LYS A 169 4.81 -19.26 -8.59
CA LYS A 169 4.85 -20.70 -8.89
C LYS A 169 6.08 -21.38 -8.31
N VAL A 170 7.26 -20.77 -8.49
CA VAL A 170 8.52 -21.29 -7.94
C VAL A 170 8.51 -21.31 -6.40
N GLY A 171 7.94 -20.29 -5.77
CA GLY A 171 7.77 -20.23 -4.32
C GLY A 171 6.65 -21.11 -3.77
N GLY A 172 5.74 -21.58 -4.59
CA GLY A 172 4.54 -22.31 -4.16
C GLY A 172 3.56 -21.44 -3.37
N ILE A 173 3.47 -20.14 -3.72
CA ILE A 173 2.70 -19.13 -2.97
C ILE A 173 1.21 -19.37 -3.11
N GLN A 174 0.51 -19.39 -1.97
CA GLN A 174 -0.94 -19.60 -1.88
C GLN A 174 -1.69 -18.31 -1.57
N ARG A 175 -1.05 -17.34 -0.91
CA ARG A 175 -1.65 -16.05 -0.57
C ARG A 175 -1.81 -15.14 -1.78
N ASN A 176 -2.64 -14.13 -1.64
CA ASN A 176 -2.90 -13.14 -2.67
C ASN A 176 -1.61 -12.44 -3.14
N TRP A 177 -1.52 -12.21 -4.43
CA TRP A 177 -0.39 -11.47 -5.00
C TRP A 177 -0.80 -10.55 -6.14
N SER A 178 0.04 -9.56 -6.40
CA SER A 178 -0.14 -8.59 -7.47
C SER A 178 1.22 -8.16 -8.06
N THR A 179 1.21 -7.39 -9.14
CA THR A 179 2.43 -6.88 -9.78
C THR A 179 2.40 -5.36 -9.79
N LEU A 180 3.45 -4.73 -9.24
CA LEU A 180 3.66 -3.29 -9.39
C LEU A 180 4.13 -2.97 -10.81
N LEU A 181 3.35 -2.17 -11.52
CA LEU A 181 3.65 -1.74 -12.88
C LEU A 181 3.53 -0.20 -12.99
N PRO A 182 4.36 0.45 -13.79
CA PRO A 182 5.46 -0.14 -14.56
C PRO A 182 6.59 -0.65 -13.65
N THR A 183 7.27 -1.72 -14.09
CA THR A 183 8.39 -2.31 -13.33
C THR A 183 9.59 -1.37 -13.22
N ILE A 184 9.67 -0.38 -14.11
CA ILE A 184 10.60 0.75 -14.03
C ILE A 184 9.73 1.97 -13.74
N ARG A 185 9.97 2.61 -12.59
CA ARG A 185 9.21 3.80 -12.19
C ARG A 185 9.40 4.93 -13.21
N PRO A 186 8.34 5.42 -13.86
CA PRO A 186 8.46 6.45 -14.90
C PRO A 186 8.97 7.79 -14.35
N PHE A 187 8.82 8.02 -13.05
CA PHE A 187 9.11 9.29 -12.36
C PHE A 187 10.12 9.15 -11.22
N ALA A 188 10.80 7.99 -11.11
CA ALA A 188 11.95 7.88 -10.23
C ALA A 188 13.00 8.95 -10.59
N GLY A 189 13.61 9.59 -9.59
CA GLY A 189 14.38 10.82 -9.70
C GLY A 189 15.55 10.85 -10.72
N ARG A 190 15.90 9.72 -11.32
CA ARG A 190 16.91 9.66 -12.40
C ARG A 190 16.25 9.79 -13.77
N LYS A 191 16.73 10.73 -14.58
CA LYS A 191 16.26 10.97 -15.97
C LYS A 191 16.25 9.70 -16.83
N THR A 192 17.26 8.82 -16.65
CA THR A 192 17.37 7.54 -17.36
C THR A 192 16.20 6.58 -17.08
N HIS A 193 15.70 6.53 -15.85
CA HIS A 193 14.54 5.69 -15.50
C HIS A 193 13.26 6.16 -16.19
N ARG A 194 13.09 7.47 -16.38
CA ARG A 194 11.94 8.04 -17.11
C ARG A 194 11.94 7.61 -18.57
N VAL A 195 13.10 7.63 -19.20
CA VAL A 195 13.26 7.21 -20.61
C VAL A 195 12.97 5.72 -20.76
N LEU A 196 13.49 4.89 -19.87
CA LEU A 196 13.30 3.43 -19.92
C LEU A 196 11.87 2.99 -19.60
N ALA A 197 11.16 3.72 -18.74
CA ALA A 197 9.76 3.43 -18.39
C ALA A 197 8.76 3.96 -19.43
N PHE A 198 9.14 4.95 -20.22
CA PHE A 198 8.26 5.63 -21.15
C PHE A 198 7.56 4.71 -22.16
N PRO A 199 8.24 3.73 -22.82
CA PRO A 199 7.57 2.80 -23.72
C PRO A 199 6.51 1.96 -23.04
N GLU A 200 6.76 1.45 -21.83
CA GLU A 200 5.78 0.64 -21.08
C GLU A 200 4.56 1.49 -20.70
N PHE A 201 4.79 2.73 -20.29
CA PHE A 201 3.74 3.67 -19.92
C PHE A 201 2.87 4.06 -21.13
N LEU A 202 3.48 4.30 -22.30
CA LEU A 202 2.75 4.60 -23.54
C LEU A 202 1.92 3.42 -24.05
N THR A 203 2.44 2.21 -23.93
CA THR A 203 1.79 1.01 -24.49
C THR A 203 0.78 0.36 -23.56
N THR A 204 0.79 0.72 -22.27
CA THR A 204 -0.07 0.10 -21.25
C THR A 204 -1.08 1.12 -20.72
N SER A 205 -2.30 1.11 -21.30
CA SER A 205 -3.41 1.90 -20.75
C SER A 205 -3.89 1.32 -19.40
N PHE A 206 -4.61 2.14 -18.63
CA PHE A 206 -5.24 1.71 -17.38
C PHE A 206 -6.09 0.44 -17.56
N ALA A 207 -6.92 0.39 -18.61
CA ALA A 207 -7.75 -0.79 -18.89
C ALA A 207 -6.94 -2.06 -19.23
N ARG A 208 -5.79 -1.91 -19.89
CA ARG A 208 -4.89 -3.04 -20.19
C ARG A 208 -4.21 -3.52 -18.90
N LEU A 209 -3.77 -2.59 -18.06
CA LEU A 209 -3.19 -2.88 -16.77
C LEU A 209 -4.18 -3.67 -15.89
N MET A 210 -5.41 -3.19 -15.77
CA MET A 210 -6.47 -3.85 -15.01
C MET A 210 -6.75 -5.27 -15.51
N ARG A 211 -6.94 -5.44 -16.82
CA ARG A 211 -7.16 -6.78 -17.41
C ARG A 211 -6.00 -7.75 -17.15
N LYS A 212 -4.76 -7.25 -17.07
CA LYS A 212 -3.61 -8.08 -16.72
C LYS A 212 -3.74 -8.62 -15.29
N HIS A 213 -4.12 -7.77 -14.33
CA HIS A 213 -4.33 -8.18 -12.94
C HIS A 213 -5.51 -9.16 -12.79
N GLN A 214 -6.61 -8.90 -13.48
CA GLN A 214 -7.76 -9.81 -13.52
C GLN A 214 -7.41 -11.21 -14.07
N ARG A 215 -6.60 -11.28 -15.14
CA ARG A 215 -6.12 -12.56 -15.69
C ARG A 215 -5.22 -13.34 -14.73
N ASN A 216 -4.52 -12.64 -13.87
CA ASN A 216 -3.66 -13.22 -12.85
C ASN A 216 -4.43 -13.55 -11.55
N ALA A 217 -5.75 -13.38 -11.53
CA ALA A 217 -6.58 -13.51 -10.34
C ALA A 217 -6.08 -12.66 -9.15
N SER A 218 -5.40 -11.53 -9.44
CA SER A 218 -4.96 -10.60 -8.40
C SER A 218 -6.18 -9.95 -7.73
N PRO A 219 -6.24 -9.85 -6.40
CA PRO A 219 -7.38 -9.28 -5.70
C PRO A 219 -7.49 -7.76 -5.91
N MET A 220 -6.38 -7.12 -6.25
CA MET A 220 -6.28 -5.67 -6.46
C MET A 220 -5.19 -5.33 -7.48
N MET A 221 -5.25 -4.12 -8.00
CA MET A 221 -4.24 -3.53 -8.88
C MET A 221 -3.50 -2.39 -8.18
N PRO A 222 -2.23 -2.56 -7.80
CA PRO A 222 -1.40 -1.42 -7.43
C PRO A 222 -1.12 -0.59 -8.69
N CYS A 223 -1.46 0.69 -8.67
CA CYS A 223 -1.43 1.56 -9.82
C CYS A 223 -0.69 2.87 -9.50
N ALA A 224 0.26 3.25 -10.36
CA ALA A 224 0.89 4.55 -10.25
C ALA A 224 -0.11 5.67 -10.60
N ILE A 225 -0.11 6.75 -9.80
CA ILE A 225 -1.03 7.89 -9.97
C ILE A 225 -0.96 8.51 -11.36
N GLU A 226 0.16 8.38 -12.04
CA GLU A 226 0.40 8.91 -13.38
C GLU A 226 -0.55 8.32 -14.44
N TYR A 227 -1.09 7.13 -14.20
CA TYR A 227 -2.13 6.57 -15.08
C TYR A 227 -3.45 7.34 -15.01
N LEU A 228 -3.66 8.15 -13.98
CA LEU A 228 -4.91 8.89 -13.74
C LEU A 228 -4.74 10.42 -13.75
N ALA A 229 -3.61 10.94 -13.29
CA ALA A 229 -3.42 12.38 -13.03
C ALA A 229 -2.18 13.01 -13.72
N SER A 230 -1.52 12.30 -14.65
CA SER A 230 -0.33 12.82 -15.34
C SER A 230 -0.67 13.56 -16.63
N PRO A 231 0.15 14.58 -17.03
CA PRO A 231 0.10 15.14 -18.38
C PRO A 231 0.25 14.11 -19.49
N THR A 232 1.01 13.03 -19.26
CA THR A 232 1.20 11.91 -20.20
C THR A 232 -0.08 11.10 -20.41
N ASN A 233 -1.03 11.16 -19.49
CA ASN A 233 -2.36 10.58 -19.65
C ASN A 233 -3.19 11.24 -20.76
N ARG A 234 -2.75 12.40 -21.25
CA ARG A 234 -3.34 13.11 -22.38
C ARG A 234 -2.81 12.63 -23.73
N ILE A 235 -1.78 11.79 -23.77
CA ILE A 235 -1.26 11.22 -25.01
C ILE A 235 -2.21 10.11 -25.47
N PRO A 236 -2.78 10.17 -26.67
CA PRO A 236 -4.00 9.43 -27.05
C PRO A 236 -3.71 8.01 -27.54
N LEU A 237 -2.94 7.20 -26.80
CA LEU A 237 -2.80 5.76 -27.11
C LEU A 237 -3.85 4.89 -26.42
N GLY A 238 -4.87 5.50 -25.83
CA GLY A 238 -5.98 4.83 -25.17
C GLY A 238 -7.04 5.80 -24.65
N GLN A 239 -8.13 5.26 -24.08
CA GLN A 239 -9.12 6.09 -23.42
C GLN A 239 -8.52 6.71 -22.16
N THR A 240 -8.51 8.04 -22.11
CA THR A 240 -8.05 8.77 -20.92
C THR A 240 -9.02 8.56 -19.77
N VAL A 241 -8.51 8.06 -18.64
CA VAL A 241 -9.21 7.97 -17.36
C VAL A 241 -8.65 9.02 -16.40
N GLY A 242 -9.37 9.36 -15.35
CA GLY A 242 -8.92 10.36 -14.39
C GLY A 242 -9.87 10.48 -13.21
N LEU A 243 -9.58 11.40 -12.30
CA LEU A 243 -10.26 11.52 -11.01
C LEU A 243 -11.46 12.49 -11.03
N ARG A 244 -11.74 13.18 -12.13
CA ARG A 244 -12.82 14.18 -12.19
C ARG A 244 -13.57 14.15 -13.53
N GLY A 245 -14.82 14.62 -13.53
CA GLY A 245 -15.64 14.82 -14.72
C GLY A 245 -15.80 13.58 -15.61
N LYS A 246 -15.80 13.76 -16.93
CA LYS A 246 -15.97 12.66 -17.90
C LYS A 246 -14.89 11.58 -17.81
N SER A 247 -13.68 11.92 -17.37
CA SER A 247 -12.59 10.95 -17.21
C SER A 247 -12.82 10.06 -15.99
N LEU A 248 -13.43 10.57 -14.91
CA LEU A 248 -13.89 9.77 -13.78
C LEU A 248 -15.03 8.82 -14.16
N GLN A 249 -15.99 9.29 -14.92
CA GLN A 249 -17.08 8.42 -15.43
C GLN A 249 -16.53 7.24 -16.25
N ARG A 250 -15.52 7.49 -17.10
CA ARG A 250 -14.83 6.42 -17.84
C ARG A 250 -14.07 5.48 -16.92
N LEU A 251 -13.39 6.01 -15.90
CA LEU A 251 -12.68 5.21 -14.91
C LEU A 251 -13.65 4.26 -14.21
N THR A 252 -14.77 4.77 -13.71
CA THR A 252 -15.82 3.99 -13.02
C THR A 252 -16.37 2.90 -13.93
N LYS A 253 -16.72 3.25 -15.20
CA LYS A 253 -17.24 2.30 -16.18
C LYS A 253 -16.23 1.19 -16.54
N ILE A 254 -14.94 1.52 -16.66
CA ILE A 254 -13.89 0.53 -16.97
C ILE A 254 -13.62 -0.36 -15.76
N ARG A 255 -13.55 0.23 -14.57
CA ARG A 255 -13.17 -0.46 -13.36
C ARG A 255 -14.23 -1.42 -12.84
N GLN A 256 -15.50 -1.05 -12.89
CA GLN A 256 -16.64 -1.87 -12.43
C GLN A 256 -16.45 -2.43 -10.99
N GLY A 257 -15.79 -1.65 -10.11
CA GLY A 257 -15.51 -2.08 -8.76
C GLY A 257 -14.19 -2.81 -8.55
N PHE A 258 -13.46 -3.18 -9.60
CA PHE A 258 -12.16 -3.83 -9.43
C PHE A 258 -11.24 -2.98 -8.52
N PRO A 259 -10.69 -3.55 -7.43
CA PRO A 259 -9.91 -2.81 -6.45
C PRO A 259 -8.64 -2.21 -7.04
N VAL A 260 -8.40 -0.93 -6.77
CA VAL A 260 -7.20 -0.22 -7.25
C VAL A 260 -6.56 0.51 -6.08
N TYR A 261 -5.28 0.25 -5.84
CA TYR A 261 -4.45 0.90 -4.85
C TYR A 261 -3.50 1.86 -5.55
N LEU A 262 -3.69 3.15 -5.30
CA LEU A 262 -2.91 4.22 -5.95
C LEU A 262 -1.71 4.64 -5.13
N TRP A 263 -0.58 4.84 -5.81
CA TRP A 263 0.65 5.34 -5.21
C TRP A 263 1.46 6.21 -6.21
N PRO A 264 2.27 7.15 -5.70
CA PRO A 264 2.10 7.83 -4.42
C PRO A 264 0.91 8.78 -4.48
N VAL A 265 0.18 8.95 -3.39
CA VAL A 265 -0.92 9.90 -3.30
C VAL A 265 -0.53 11.01 -2.33
N SER A 266 -0.57 12.25 -2.79
CA SER A 266 -0.37 13.42 -1.94
C SER A 266 -1.67 13.88 -1.28
N ALA A 267 -1.58 14.60 -0.16
CA ALA A 267 -2.73 15.14 0.54
C ALA A 267 -3.62 16.05 -0.34
N ASN A 268 -3.06 16.68 -1.39
CA ASN A 268 -3.81 17.53 -2.32
C ASN A 268 -4.88 16.79 -3.14
N ILE A 269 -4.66 15.52 -3.43
CA ILE A 269 -5.54 14.70 -4.29
C ILE A 269 -6.17 13.52 -3.53
N GLU A 270 -5.85 13.34 -2.24
CA GLU A 270 -6.32 12.25 -1.41
C GLU A 270 -7.84 12.13 -1.45
N HIS A 271 -8.55 13.25 -1.26
CA HIS A 271 -10.01 13.29 -1.32
C HIS A 271 -10.57 12.85 -2.69
N ASP A 272 -9.99 13.33 -3.79
CA ASP A 272 -10.44 12.95 -5.14
C ASP A 272 -10.27 11.44 -5.39
N VAL A 273 -9.17 10.87 -4.91
CA VAL A 273 -8.88 9.43 -5.04
C VAL A 273 -9.90 8.60 -4.28
N LEU A 274 -10.13 8.91 -3.00
CA LEU A 274 -11.13 8.22 -2.17
C LEU A 274 -12.54 8.38 -2.75
N ASN A 275 -12.90 9.58 -3.18
CA ASN A 275 -14.22 9.85 -3.79
C ASN A 275 -14.42 9.10 -5.13
N ALA A 276 -13.34 8.82 -5.87
CA ALA A 276 -13.38 7.97 -7.05
C ALA A 276 -13.51 6.47 -6.73
N GLY A 277 -13.57 6.08 -5.45
CA GLY A 277 -13.65 4.70 -5.00
C GLY A 277 -12.34 3.95 -5.12
N LEU A 278 -11.19 4.62 -5.00
CA LEU A 278 -9.85 4.05 -5.09
C LEU A 278 -9.17 4.12 -3.73
N SER A 279 -8.42 3.09 -3.39
CA SER A 279 -7.63 3.07 -2.17
C SER A 279 -6.35 3.90 -2.34
N VAL A 280 -5.91 4.50 -1.24
CA VAL A 280 -4.81 5.46 -1.20
C VAL A 280 -3.62 4.87 -0.49
N LEU A 281 -2.44 4.89 -1.12
CA LEU A 281 -1.16 4.69 -0.44
C LEU A 281 -0.55 6.07 -0.16
N THR A 282 -0.51 6.46 1.12
CA THR A 282 -0.16 7.82 1.56
C THR A 282 1.15 7.89 2.33
N ASP A 283 1.89 8.98 2.11
CA ASP A 283 3.05 9.36 2.93
C ASP A 283 2.67 10.34 4.07
N SER A 284 1.40 10.74 4.17
CA SER A 284 0.93 11.76 5.12
C SER A 284 0.34 11.09 6.37
N SER A 285 1.14 10.96 7.42
CA SER A 285 0.76 10.29 8.68
C SER A 285 0.57 11.23 9.88
N ASP A 286 0.55 12.55 9.65
CA ASP A 286 0.31 13.51 10.72
C ASP A 286 -1.15 13.40 11.20
N PRO A 287 -1.41 12.95 12.44
CA PRO A 287 -2.75 12.85 13.00
C PRO A 287 -3.42 14.22 13.21
N SER A 288 -2.64 15.30 13.26
CA SER A 288 -3.16 16.66 13.33
C SER A 288 -3.63 17.21 11.99
N MET A 289 -3.29 16.53 10.88
CA MET A 289 -3.79 16.87 9.55
C MET A 289 -5.23 16.40 9.40
N THR A 290 -6.15 17.13 9.98
CA THR A 290 -7.60 16.86 9.93
C THR A 290 -8.31 17.59 8.79
N TRP A 291 -7.64 18.57 8.20
CA TRP A 291 -8.11 19.36 7.06
C TRP A 291 -7.13 19.25 5.89
N LEU A 292 -7.61 18.79 4.73
CA LEU A 292 -6.77 18.60 3.54
C LEU A 292 -6.57 19.92 2.78
N PRO A 293 -5.46 20.07 2.05
CA PRO A 293 -5.25 21.23 1.17
C PRO A 293 -6.31 21.35 0.06
N SER A 294 -7.02 20.27 -0.26
CA SER A 294 -8.15 20.25 -1.19
C SER A 294 -9.43 20.90 -0.63
N GLY A 295 -9.42 21.37 0.63
CA GLY A 295 -10.59 22.00 1.27
C GLY A 295 -11.61 21.00 1.83
N HIS A 296 -11.17 19.80 2.18
CA HIS A 296 -12.03 18.74 2.74
C HIS A 296 -11.49 18.21 4.06
N VAL A 297 -12.39 17.76 4.92
CA VAL A 297 -12.05 17.07 6.16
C VAL A 297 -11.49 15.69 5.82
N ARG A 298 -10.43 15.30 6.52
CA ARG A 298 -9.75 14.03 6.31
C ARG A 298 -10.35 12.93 7.18
N TRP A 299 -10.63 11.78 6.55
CA TRP A 299 -11.02 10.55 7.24
C TRP A 299 -10.04 9.44 6.89
N THR A 300 -9.29 8.93 7.87
CA THR A 300 -8.14 8.05 7.63
C THR A 300 -8.46 6.56 7.66
N GLN A 301 -9.65 6.17 8.09
CA GLN A 301 -10.09 4.78 8.23
C GLN A 301 -11.43 4.53 7.52
N PRO A 302 -11.54 4.81 6.21
CA PRO A 302 -12.83 4.70 5.51
C PRO A 302 -13.37 3.26 5.39
N ALA A 303 -12.52 2.24 5.55
CA ALA A 303 -12.92 0.84 5.54
C ALA A 303 -13.26 0.33 6.93
N THR A 304 -12.36 0.51 7.90
CA THR A 304 -12.52 -0.05 9.25
C THR A 304 -13.48 0.75 10.13
N LEU A 305 -13.63 2.06 9.85
CA LEU A 305 -14.61 2.96 10.45
C LEU A 305 -15.50 3.57 9.35
N PRO A 306 -16.44 2.79 8.77
CA PRO A 306 -17.18 3.19 7.58
C PRO A 306 -18.26 4.21 7.90
N LEU A 307 -18.23 5.34 7.17
CA LEU A 307 -19.31 6.32 7.21
C LEU A 307 -20.48 5.87 6.35
N ASP A 308 -21.71 6.04 6.84
CA ASP A 308 -22.90 5.99 6.01
C ASP A 308 -23.02 7.24 5.11
N GLU A 309 -24.05 7.28 4.28
CA GLU A 309 -24.28 8.41 3.39
C GLU A 309 -24.49 9.73 4.17
N THR A 310 -25.27 9.70 5.25
CA THR A 310 -25.55 10.88 6.08
C THR A 310 -24.29 11.37 6.77
N GLN A 311 -23.54 10.47 7.39
CA GLN A 311 -22.26 10.75 8.04
C GLN A 311 -21.22 11.27 7.04
N TYR A 312 -21.14 10.64 5.85
CA TYR A 312 -20.28 11.10 4.78
C TYR A 312 -20.65 12.52 4.30
N MET A 313 -21.93 12.83 4.17
CA MET A 313 -22.39 14.18 3.78
C MET A 313 -22.09 15.21 4.88
N ARG A 314 -22.22 14.86 6.16
CA ARG A 314 -21.78 15.73 7.27
C ARG A 314 -20.29 16.03 7.17
N LEU A 315 -19.45 15.00 6.97
CA LEU A 315 -18.01 15.17 6.80
C LEU A 315 -17.67 16.02 5.57
N LYS A 316 -18.31 15.75 4.45
CA LYS A 316 -18.08 16.46 3.18
C LYS A 316 -18.44 17.94 3.25
N ASN A 317 -19.49 18.29 3.98
CA ASN A 317 -20.01 19.65 4.11
C ASN A 317 -19.40 20.41 5.30
N ALA A 318 -18.58 19.75 6.12
CA ALA A 318 -17.90 20.42 7.21
C ALA A 318 -17.03 21.56 6.71
N THR A 319 -17.02 22.67 7.46
CA THR A 319 -16.22 23.86 7.18
C THR A 319 -14.91 23.82 7.95
N LYS A 320 -14.04 24.78 7.68
CA LYS A 320 -12.77 24.88 8.42
C LYS A 320 -12.99 25.25 9.90
N GLU A 321 -14.11 25.89 10.22
CA GLU A 321 -14.48 26.33 11.56
C GLU A 321 -15.06 25.18 12.42
N ASP A 322 -15.81 24.25 11.81
CA ASP A 322 -16.55 23.21 12.53
C ASP A 322 -16.00 21.79 12.36
N HIS A 323 -15.03 21.56 11.45
CA HIS A 323 -14.56 20.23 11.11
C HIS A 323 -14.06 19.38 12.30
N LEU A 324 -13.45 20.01 13.30
CA LEU A 324 -12.97 19.28 14.48
C LEU A 324 -14.13 18.72 15.32
N SER A 325 -15.24 19.49 15.45
CA SER A 325 -16.42 19.01 16.13
C SER A 325 -17.12 17.90 15.36
N VAL A 326 -17.18 18.04 14.03
CA VAL A 326 -17.73 17.00 13.14
C VAL A 326 -16.91 15.71 13.23
N LEU A 327 -15.57 15.78 13.18
CA LEU A 327 -14.70 14.61 13.35
C LEU A 327 -14.89 13.92 14.70
N LYS A 328 -14.95 14.71 15.79
CA LYS A 328 -15.15 14.18 17.13
C LYS A 328 -16.51 13.46 17.26
N SER A 329 -17.58 14.07 16.73
CA SER A 329 -18.91 13.48 16.70
C SER A 329 -18.91 12.15 15.92
N LEU A 330 -18.39 12.17 14.69
CA LEU A 330 -18.35 10.97 13.84
C LEU A 330 -17.53 9.83 14.44
N LYS A 331 -16.37 10.11 15.05
CA LYS A 331 -15.57 9.09 15.74
C LYS A 331 -16.32 8.38 16.87
N ASN A 332 -17.24 9.08 17.53
CA ASN A 332 -18.06 8.49 18.59
C ASN A 332 -19.32 7.77 18.07
N GLU A 333 -19.76 8.07 16.85
CA GLU A 333 -21.01 7.55 16.27
C GLU A 333 -20.78 6.34 15.36
N VAL A 334 -19.60 6.27 14.72
CA VAL A 334 -19.31 5.23 13.72
C VAL A 334 -19.03 3.89 14.39
N THR A 335 -19.81 2.88 14.04
CA THR A 335 -19.54 1.49 14.45
C THR A 335 -18.44 0.91 13.58
N PRO A 336 -17.39 0.29 14.14
CA PRO A 336 -16.35 -0.41 13.38
C PRO A 336 -16.96 -1.48 12.46
N TRP A 337 -16.38 -1.67 11.27
CA TRP A 337 -16.90 -2.65 10.30
C TRP A 337 -17.07 -4.06 10.89
N MET A 338 -16.10 -4.52 11.65
CA MET A 338 -16.13 -5.87 12.23
C MET A 338 -17.24 -6.02 13.28
N GLU A 339 -17.72 -4.94 13.88
CA GLU A 339 -18.81 -4.90 14.85
C GLU A 339 -20.20 -4.65 14.21
N CYS A 340 -20.22 -4.28 12.92
CA CYS A 340 -21.48 -4.08 12.20
C CYS A 340 -22.22 -5.41 12.01
N ASP A 341 -23.52 -5.41 12.23
CA ASP A 341 -24.38 -6.54 11.83
C ASP A 341 -24.51 -6.65 10.30
N VAL A 342 -25.06 -7.76 9.84
CA VAL A 342 -25.22 -8.05 8.40
C VAL A 342 -26.12 -7.01 7.72
N SER A 343 -27.14 -6.48 8.40
CA SER A 343 -28.03 -5.45 7.85
C SER A 343 -27.26 -4.17 7.56
N ARG A 344 -26.46 -3.73 8.54
CA ARG A 344 -25.62 -2.54 8.41
C ARG A 344 -24.56 -2.68 7.32
N LYS A 345 -23.88 -3.82 7.28
CA LYS A 345 -22.92 -4.14 6.19
C LYS A 345 -23.60 -4.11 4.82
N ARG A 346 -24.80 -4.65 4.71
CA ARG A 346 -25.60 -4.65 3.47
C ARG A 346 -25.95 -3.22 3.02
N GLU A 347 -26.36 -2.34 3.93
CA GLU A 347 -26.62 -0.93 3.62
C GLU A 347 -25.38 -0.23 3.05
N LEU A 348 -24.25 -0.34 3.75
CA LEU A 348 -22.97 0.24 3.35
C LEU A 348 -22.51 -0.27 1.97
N LEU A 349 -22.53 -1.59 1.77
CA LEU A 349 -22.14 -2.21 0.49
C LEU A 349 -23.10 -1.80 -0.64
N THR A 350 -24.40 -1.67 -0.37
CA THR A 350 -25.39 -1.20 -1.34
C THR A 350 -25.10 0.24 -1.77
N TYR A 351 -24.86 1.12 -0.80
CA TYR A 351 -24.49 2.51 -1.04
C TYR A 351 -23.22 2.63 -1.88
N TRP A 352 -22.14 1.94 -1.50
CA TRP A 352 -20.86 1.99 -2.23
C TRP A 352 -20.97 1.37 -3.61
N ARG A 353 -21.68 0.25 -3.74
CA ARG A 353 -21.92 -0.40 -5.02
C ARG A 353 -22.62 0.53 -6.00
N GLN A 354 -23.63 1.24 -5.59
CA GLN A 354 -24.33 2.23 -6.40
C GLN A 354 -23.43 3.42 -6.75
N LYS A 355 -22.76 4.00 -5.75
CA LYS A 355 -21.86 5.16 -5.89
C LYS A 355 -20.73 4.88 -6.87
N TRP A 356 -20.11 3.71 -6.80
CA TRP A 356 -18.93 3.35 -7.58
C TRP A 356 -19.19 2.32 -8.68
N GLN A 357 -20.43 1.96 -8.92
CA GLN A 357 -20.88 1.05 -9.99
C GLN A 357 -20.14 -0.30 -9.95
N TRP A 358 -20.12 -0.94 -8.78
CA TRP A 358 -19.50 -2.24 -8.64
C TRP A 358 -20.30 -3.31 -9.40
N LYS A 359 -19.56 -4.21 -10.08
CA LYS A 359 -20.14 -5.35 -10.78
C LYS A 359 -20.64 -6.43 -9.81
N ASP A 360 -19.85 -6.67 -8.76
CA ASP A 360 -20.15 -7.71 -7.79
C ASP A 360 -21.44 -7.37 -7.04
N SER A 361 -22.28 -8.38 -6.78
CA SER A 361 -23.49 -8.19 -6.00
C SER A 361 -23.16 -8.00 -4.52
N VAL A 362 -24.08 -7.39 -3.78
CA VAL A 362 -23.93 -7.23 -2.32
C VAL A 362 -23.89 -8.61 -1.63
N ASP A 363 -24.67 -9.56 -2.13
CA ASP A 363 -24.70 -10.91 -1.58
C ASP A 363 -23.38 -11.66 -1.81
N ASP A 364 -22.74 -11.49 -2.99
CA ASP A 364 -21.40 -12.06 -3.25
C ASP A 364 -20.35 -11.49 -2.30
N LEU A 365 -20.42 -10.18 -2.01
CA LEU A 365 -19.47 -9.50 -1.11
C LEU A 365 -19.67 -9.93 0.36
N LEU A 366 -20.91 -10.08 0.81
CA LEU A 366 -21.21 -10.61 2.14
C LEU A 366 -20.78 -12.07 2.27
N ALA A 367 -21.06 -12.89 1.28
CA ALA A 367 -20.62 -14.28 1.24
C ALA A 367 -19.09 -14.42 1.17
N PHE A 368 -18.38 -13.47 0.56
CA PHE A 368 -16.92 -13.42 0.60
C PHE A 368 -16.42 -13.20 2.03
N GLU A 369 -17.00 -12.22 2.74
CA GLU A 369 -16.62 -11.90 4.12
C GLU A 369 -16.91 -13.07 5.06
N GLU A 370 -18.09 -13.67 4.96
CA GLU A 370 -18.48 -14.83 5.78
C GLU A 370 -17.51 -15.99 5.63
N ARG A 371 -17.10 -16.29 4.39
CA ARG A 371 -16.18 -17.40 4.11
C ARG A 371 -14.73 -17.13 4.55
N ASN A 372 -14.29 -15.87 4.53
CA ASN A 372 -12.88 -15.53 4.67
C ASN A 372 -12.56 -14.82 5.99
N GLY A 373 -13.56 -14.41 6.75
CA GLY A 373 -13.37 -13.59 7.96
C GLY A 373 -12.69 -12.24 7.68
N SER A 374 -12.77 -11.74 6.45
CA SER A 374 -12.03 -10.55 6.01
C SER A 374 -12.88 -9.68 5.12
N MET A 375 -12.71 -8.36 5.22
CA MET A 375 -13.44 -7.39 4.42
C MET A 375 -13.20 -7.58 2.91
N PRO A 376 -14.24 -7.41 2.06
CA PRO A 376 -14.10 -7.42 0.61
C PRO A 376 -13.05 -6.44 0.11
N TRP A 377 -12.27 -6.84 -0.90
CA TRP A 377 -11.21 -6.00 -1.49
C TRP A 377 -11.74 -4.74 -2.15
N GLN A 378 -13.01 -4.72 -2.57
CA GLN A 378 -13.70 -3.58 -3.21
C GLN A 378 -13.83 -2.38 -2.29
N ILE A 379 -13.84 -2.58 -0.98
CA ILE A 379 -13.95 -1.51 0.02
C ILE A 379 -12.70 -0.64 -0.03
N VAL A 380 -12.92 0.67 -0.10
CA VAL A 380 -11.85 1.67 -0.23
C VAL A 380 -11.07 1.80 1.08
N ARG A 381 -9.75 1.76 1.01
CA ARG A 381 -8.84 1.81 2.15
C ARG A 381 -7.85 2.95 2.07
N MET A 382 -7.45 3.46 3.21
CA MET A 382 -6.21 4.23 3.33
C MET A 382 -5.10 3.34 3.87
N ILE A 383 -3.92 3.45 3.23
CA ILE A 383 -2.77 2.58 3.47
C ILE A 383 -1.58 3.45 3.81
N GLY A 384 -0.97 3.25 4.97
CA GLY A 384 0.26 3.92 5.35
C GLY A 384 1.46 3.34 4.57
N HIS A 385 2.13 4.16 3.77
CA HIS A 385 3.29 3.77 2.99
C HIS A 385 4.51 3.58 3.89
N ARG A 386 5.04 2.37 3.95
CA ARG A 386 6.15 1.98 4.86
C ARG A 386 5.84 2.26 6.33
N GLY A 387 4.58 2.02 6.70
CA GLY A 387 4.02 2.37 8.00
C GLY A 387 3.52 3.81 8.04
N ALA A 388 4.25 4.71 8.68
CA ALA A 388 3.87 6.11 8.88
C ALA A 388 4.42 7.07 7.81
N GLY A 389 4.62 6.57 6.59
CA GLY A 389 5.07 7.39 5.47
C GLY A 389 6.58 7.34 5.24
N LYS A 390 6.96 7.82 4.08
CA LYS A 390 8.33 7.79 3.57
C LYS A 390 9.19 8.86 4.24
N THR A 391 10.34 8.48 4.77
CA THR A 391 11.28 9.38 5.42
C THR A 391 12.48 9.76 4.54
N LYS A 392 13.28 10.74 5.00
CA LYS A 392 14.52 11.12 4.34
C LYS A 392 15.56 10.02 4.54
N ARG A 393 16.26 9.65 3.47
CA ARG A 393 17.31 8.62 3.50
C ARG A 393 18.72 9.21 3.62
N PRO A 394 19.64 8.47 4.21
CA PRO A 394 19.52 7.13 4.78
C PRO A 394 18.60 7.12 6.02
N VAL A 395 17.99 5.96 6.30
CA VAL A 395 17.02 5.77 7.39
C VAL A 395 17.74 5.46 8.71
N LEU A 396 18.93 4.89 8.63
CA LEU A 396 19.77 4.50 9.78
C LEU A 396 21.14 5.15 9.68
#